data_7f92a3f3ad57ebf491209b916a197910
#
_entry.id   7f92a3f3ad57ebf491209b916a197910
#
_cell.length_a   1.000
_cell.length_b   1.000
_cell.length_c   1.000
_cell.angle_alpha   90.00
_cell.angle_beta   90.00
_cell.angle_gamma   90.00
#
_symmetry.space_group_name_H-M   'P 1'
#
loop_
_entity.id
_entity.type
_entity.pdbx_description
1 polymer ?
#
loop_
_entity_poly.entity_id
_entity_poly.type
_entity_poly.pdbx_seq_one_letter_code
_entity_poly.pdbx_strand_id
1 'polypeptide(L)'
;MGGWSKARIQLCGRFVADIDGSRVEDTLPGRRGRVMFAYLVLNRARPVPRDTLLMAGWGEDAPAETRNALSVLLSKLRHGLGAEHLRGRTEIELLLPPTTFVDAEAALEGAHRAESSIAEGHWAQAWGPAGIAYHVATRPFLTGLEAPWID
;
A
#
# COMPACT_ATOMS: atom_id res chain seq x y z
N MET A 1 20.10 -17.88 11.13
CA MET A 1 20.44 -17.39 9.79
C MET A 1 19.39 -16.42 9.32
N GLY A 2 19.73 -15.15 9.31
CA GLY A 2 18.82 -14.11 8.85
C GLY A 2 18.66 -14.16 7.34
N GLY A 3 17.64 -14.86 6.85
CA GLY A 3 17.14 -14.59 5.51
C GLY A 3 16.71 -13.13 5.45
N TRP A 4 17.17 -12.41 4.45
CA TRP A 4 16.76 -11.03 4.23
C TRP A 4 15.26 -11.00 4.00
N SER A 5 14.54 -10.48 4.97
CA SER A 5 13.11 -10.28 4.86
C SER A 5 12.82 -9.33 3.71
N LYS A 6 11.99 -9.74 2.78
CA LYS A 6 11.64 -8.97 1.57
C LYS A 6 10.14 -8.89 1.41
N ALA A 7 9.67 -7.75 0.95
CA ALA A 7 8.29 -7.61 0.54
C ALA A 7 8.21 -6.87 -0.79
N ARG A 8 7.28 -7.30 -1.63
CA ARG A 8 6.98 -6.69 -2.91
C ARG A 8 5.49 -6.50 -3.05
N ILE A 9 5.08 -5.26 -3.20
CA ILE A 9 3.68 -4.87 -3.32
C ILE A 9 3.46 -4.21 -4.68
N GLN A 10 2.55 -4.74 -5.46
CA GLN A 10 2.13 -4.16 -6.73
C GLN A 10 0.68 -3.68 -6.60
N LEU A 11 0.48 -2.38 -6.76
CA LEU A 11 -0.82 -1.73 -6.66
C LEU A 11 -1.35 -1.26 -8.02
N CYS A 12 -0.46 -1.13 -9.00
CA CYS A 12 -0.83 -0.73 -10.36
C CYS A 12 -0.87 -1.96 -11.26
N GLY A 13 -1.98 -2.14 -11.98
CA GLY A 13 -2.25 -3.35 -12.72
C GLY A 13 -2.77 -4.46 -11.83
N ARG A 14 -2.24 -5.68 -11.97
CA ARG A 14 -2.62 -6.79 -11.10
C ARG A 14 -2.17 -6.54 -9.66
N PHE A 15 -3.09 -6.72 -8.72
CA PHE A 15 -2.77 -6.62 -7.30
C PHE A 15 -1.89 -7.79 -6.86
N VAL A 16 -0.71 -7.48 -6.36
CA VAL A 16 0.25 -8.48 -5.86
C VAL A 16 0.76 -8.04 -4.50
N ALA A 17 0.75 -8.95 -3.55
CA ALA A 17 1.38 -8.75 -2.25
C ALA A 17 2.19 -10.00 -1.91
N ASP A 18 3.50 -9.88 -1.97
CA ASP A 18 4.45 -10.93 -1.61
C ASP A 18 5.22 -10.48 -0.38
N ILE A 19 5.14 -11.24 0.70
CA ILE A 19 5.88 -10.99 1.94
C ILE A 19 6.68 -12.23 2.26
N ASP A 20 8.00 -12.09 2.24
CA ASP A 20 8.95 -13.18 2.51
C ASP A 20 8.72 -14.44 1.64
N GLY A 21 8.37 -14.22 0.37
CA GLY A 21 8.13 -15.30 -0.58
C GLY A 21 6.72 -15.90 -0.51
N SER A 22 5.86 -15.41 0.37
CA SER A 22 4.48 -15.83 0.49
C SER A 22 3.53 -14.82 -0.14
N ARG A 23 2.69 -15.27 -1.08
CA ARG A 23 1.66 -14.47 -1.71
C ARG A 23 0.50 -14.32 -0.73
N VAL A 24 0.28 -13.09 -0.24
CA VAL A 24 -0.73 -12.82 0.79
C VAL A 24 -1.97 -12.11 0.23
N GLU A 25 -1.99 -11.70 -1.03
CA GLU A 25 -3.15 -11.05 -1.62
C GLU A 25 -4.42 -11.92 -1.59
N ASP A 26 -4.26 -13.23 -1.65
CA ASP A 26 -5.40 -14.16 -1.60
C ASP A 26 -5.91 -14.41 -0.18
N THR A 27 -5.13 -14.03 0.83
CA THR A 27 -5.53 -14.12 2.25
C THR A 27 -6.25 -12.86 2.73
N LEU A 28 -6.26 -11.79 1.93
CA LEU A 28 -6.89 -10.53 2.30
C LEU A 28 -8.42 -10.66 2.24
N PRO A 29 -9.13 -10.09 3.24
CA PRO A 29 -10.59 -10.25 3.33
C PRO A 29 -11.34 -9.39 2.31
N GLY A 30 -11.61 -9.97 1.16
CA GLY A 30 -12.40 -9.35 0.10
C GLY A 30 -11.81 -8.07 -0.50
N ARG A 31 -12.63 -7.33 -1.24
CA ARG A 31 -12.22 -6.06 -1.87
C ARG A 31 -11.85 -5.01 -0.85
N ARG A 32 -12.65 -4.86 0.19
CA ARG A 32 -12.39 -3.87 1.26
C ARG A 32 -11.10 -4.19 2.02
N GLY A 33 -10.78 -5.46 2.21
CA GLY A 33 -9.51 -5.90 2.78
C GLY A 33 -8.32 -5.50 1.92
N ARG A 34 -8.43 -5.62 0.60
CA ARG A 34 -7.39 -5.17 -0.35
C ARG A 34 -7.22 -3.66 -0.33
N VAL A 35 -8.32 -2.91 -0.33
CA VAL A 35 -8.31 -1.45 -0.22
C VAL A 35 -7.63 -1.00 1.07
N MET A 36 -8.01 -1.61 2.19
CA MET A 36 -7.45 -1.28 3.50
C MET A 36 -5.97 -1.62 3.59
N PHE A 37 -5.58 -2.78 3.08
CA PHE A 37 -4.17 -3.17 3.00
C PHE A 37 -3.36 -2.17 2.17
N ALA A 38 -3.84 -1.81 0.99
CA ALA A 38 -3.16 -0.82 0.13
C ALA A 38 -3.01 0.53 0.82
N TYR A 39 -4.06 1.00 1.52
CA TYR A 39 -4.00 2.23 2.29
C TYR A 39 -2.92 2.16 3.37
N LEU A 40 -2.88 1.07 4.14
CA LEU A 40 -1.88 0.85 5.19
C LEU A 40 -0.46 0.76 4.62
N VAL A 41 -0.28 0.11 3.47
CA VAL A 41 1.02 0.06 2.78
C VAL A 41 1.54 1.46 2.46
N LEU A 42 0.70 2.28 1.84
CA LEU A 42 1.08 3.63 1.43
C LEU A 42 1.29 4.60 2.60
N ASN A 43 0.71 4.30 3.75
CA ASN A 43 0.79 5.12 4.96
C ASN A 43 1.57 4.46 6.11
N ARG A 44 2.40 3.46 5.82
CA ARG A 44 3.09 2.66 6.84
C ARG A 44 4.19 3.39 7.60
N ALA A 45 4.59 4.57 7.14
CA ALA A 45 5.62 5.37 7.83
C ALA A 45 5.20 5.83 9.22
N ARG A 46 3.90 5.89 9.50
CA ARG A 46 3.33 6.30 10.78
C ARG A 46 2.14 5.43 11.14
N PRO A 47 1.86 5.21 12.43
CA PRO A 47 0.62 4.59 12.86
C PRO A 47 -0.59 5.38 12.35
N VAL A 48 -1.64 4.67 11.92
CA VAL A 48 -2.85 5.28 11.34
C VAL A 48 -3.98 5.16 12.37
N PRO A 49 -4.59 6.27 12.79
CA PRO A 49 -5.74 6.23 13.70
C PRO A 49 -6.92 5.46 13.09
N ARG A 50 -7.68 4.77 13.94
CA ARG A 50 -8.87 4.02 13.49
C ARG A 50 -9.89 4.89 12.77
N ASP A 51 -10.10 6.11 13.23
CA ASP A 51 -11.02 7.05 12.58
C ASP A 51 -10.58 7.38 11.15
N THR A 52 -9.28 7.50 10.92
CA THR A 52 -8.72 7.67 9.57
C THR A 52 -8.99 6.45 8.69
N LEU A 53 -8.84 5.24 9.25
CA LEU A 53 -9.16 4.00 8.53
C LEU A 53 -10.65 3.88 8.22
N LEU A 54 -11.51 4.32 9.13
CA LEU A 54 -12.96 4.38 8.88
C LEU A 54 -13.28 5.28 7.68
N MET A 55 -12.70 6.47 7.65
CA MET A 55 -12.85 7.40 6.52
C MET A 55 -12.34 6.80 5.21
N ALA A 56 -11.18 6.16 5.26
CA ALA A 56 -10.60 5.51 4.07
C ALA A 56 -11.47 4.37 3.53
N GLY A 57 -12.09 3.59 4.41
CA GLY A 57 -12.89 2.43 4.02
C GLY A 57 -14.37 2.73 3.73
N TRP A 58 -14.97 3.72 4.41
CA TRP A 58 -16.42 3.97 4.38
C TRP A 58 -16.82 5.42 4.11
N GLY A 59 -15.87 6.36 4.11
CA GLY A 59 -16.15 7.78 3.92
C GLY A 59 -16.49 8.52 5.23
N GLU A 60 -16.74 9.82 5.10
CA GLU A 60 -16.97 10.71 6.26
C GLU A 60 -18.24 10.37 7.05
N ASP A 61 -19.30 9.98 6.35
CA ASP A 61 -20.61 9.68 6.92
C ASP A 61 -20.80 8.20 7.28
N ALA A 62 -19.74 7.54 7.70
CA ALA A 62 -19.79 6.13 8.04
C ALA A 62 -20.77 5.85 9.19
N PRO A 63 -21.74 4.92 9.01
CA PRO A 63 -22.65 4.53 10.09
C PRO A 63 -21.91 3.97 11.32
N ALA A 64 -22.52 4.06 12.51
CA ALA A 64 -21.90 3.59 13.74
C ALA A 64 -21.51 2.10 13.69
N GLU A 65 -22.23 1.29 12.93
CA GLU A 65 -21.97 -0.15 12.76
C GLU A 65 -20.65 -0.42 12.03
N THR A 66 -20.12 0.55 11.27
CA THR A 66 -18.86 0.39 10.55
C THR A 66 -17.64 0.30 11.47
N ARG A 67 -17.73 0.81 12.70
CA ARG A 67 -16.67 0.66 13.70
C ARG A 67 -16.44 -0.82 14.03
N ASN A 68 -17.51 -1.57 14.19
CA ASN A 68 -17.43 -3.01 14.39
C ASN A 68 -16.96 -3.73 13.13
N ALA A 69 -17.44 -3.31 11.97
CA ALA A 69 -16.99 -3.84 10.69
C ALA A 69 -15.48 -3.63 10.48
N LEU A 70 -14.94 -2.46 10.87
CA LEU A 70 -13.50 -2.20 10.85
C LEU A 70 -12.76 -3.15 11.79
N SER A 71 -13.25 -3.37 12.99
CA SER A 71 -12.62 -4.28 13.96
C SER A 71 -12.55 -5.71 13.41
N VAL A 72 -13.61 -6.18 12.78
CA VAL A 72 -13.66 -7.49 12.11
C VAL A 72 -12.68 -7.54 10.94
N LEU A 73 -12.64 -6.49 10.13
CA LEU A 73 -11.74 -6.39 8.98
C LEU A 73 -10.27 -6.42 9.42
N LEU A 74 -9.90 -5.65 10.45
CA LEU A 74 -8.54 -5.62 10.99
C LEU A 74 -8.14 -6.97 11.59
N SER A 75 -9.06 -7.65 12.27
CA SER A 75 -8.83 -8.99 12.78
C SER A 75 -8.53 -9.98 11.65
N LYS A 76 -9.30 -9.95 10.59
CA LYS A 76 -9.08 -10.80 9.41
C LYS A 76 -7.78 -10.46 8.67
N LEU A 77 -7.45 -9.18 8.56
CA LEU A 77 -6.17 -8.74 7.99
C LEU A 77 -4.99 -9.25 8.83
N ARG A 78 -5.09 -9.11 10.14
CA ARG A 78 -4.05 -9.59 11.06
C ARG A 78 -3.85 -11.11 10.94
N HIS A 79 -4.93 -11.85 10.81
CA HIS A 79 -4.87 -13.27 10.59
C HIS A 79 -4.25 -13.65 9.24
N GLY A 80 -4.64 -12.95 8.18
CA GLY A 80 -4.15 -13.22 6.82
C GLY A 80 -2.70 -12.82 6.58
N LEU A 81 -2.23 -11.73 7.21
CA LEU A 81 -0.86 -11.22 7.07
C LEU A 81 0.11 -11.85 8.08
N GLY A 82 -0.40 -12.27 9.23
CA GLY A 82 0.42 -12.61 10.38
C GLY A 82 0.41 -11.48 11.42
N ALA A 83 0.33 -11.86 12.71
CA ALA A 83 0.22 -10.90 13.81
C ALA A 83 1.44 -9.96 13.92
N GLU A 84 2.60 -10.39 13.44
CA GLU A 84 3.83 -9.61 13.41
C GLU A 84 3.78 -8.46 12.41
N HIS A 85 2.92 -8.50 11.43
CA HIS A 85 2.83 -7.49 10.39
C HIS A 85 1.80 -6.39 10.65
N LEU A 86 0.84 -6.62 11.53
CA LEU A 86 -0.21 -5.66 11.81
C LEU A 86 -0.42 -5.53 13.32
N ARG A 87 -0.09 -4.38 13.89
CA ARG A 87 -0.20 -4.16 15.32
C ARG A 87 -0.96 -2.88 15.67
N GLY A 88 -1.34 -2.79 16.94
CA GLY A 88 -2.04 -1.64 17.49
C GLY A 88 -3.54 -1.87 17.65
N ARG A 89 -4.17 -1.00 18.42
CA ARG A 89 -5.63 -1.03 18.70
C ARG A 89 -6.30 0.28 18.30
N THR A 90 -5.88 1.38 18.89
CA THR A 90 -6.40 2.73 18.60
C THR A 90 -5.72 3.34 17.38
N GLU A 91 -4.47 3.00 17.19
CA GLU A 91 -3.69 3.33 16.01
C GLU A 91 -3.14 2.03 15.40
N ILE A 92 -3.25 1.90 14.11
CA ILE A 92 -2.88 0.67 13.40
C ILE A 92 -1.60 0.92 12.61
N GLU A 93 -0.65 0.03 12.77
CA GLU A 93 0.64 0.11 12.09
C GLU A 93 0.90 -1.17 11.30
N LEU A 94 1.16 -1.01 10.02
CA LEU A 94 1.60 -2.11 9.16
C LEU A 94 3.13 -2.17 9.19
N LEU A 95 3.66 -3.31 9.59
CA LEU A 95 5.10 -3.56 9.68
C LEU A 95 5.55 -4.42 8.50
N LEU A 96 6.30 -3.82 7.62
CA LEU A 96 6.93 -4.49 6.48
C LEU A 96 8.46 -4.32 6.56
N PRO A 97 9.23 -5.20 5.90
CA PRO A 97 10.68 -5.07 5.86
C PRO A 97 11.11 -3.69 5.34
N PRO A 98 12.25 -3.14 5.81
CA PRO A 98 12.76 -1.85 5.35
C PRO A 98 13.04 -1.81 3.84
N THR A 99 13.30 -2.98 3.24
CA THR A 99 13.58 -3.14 1.81
C THR A 99 12.33 -3.41 0.98
N THR A 100 11.15 -3.10 1.51
CA THR A 100 9.88 -3.30 0.81
C THR A 100 9.81 -2.47 -0.46
N PHE A 101 9.51 -3.13 -1.57
CA PHE A 101 9.25 -2.48 -2.85
C PHE A 101 7.75 -2.30 -3.04
N VAL A 102 7.33 -1.07 -3.31
CA VAL A 102 5.94 -0.72 -3.69
C VAL A 102 6.00 0.01 -5.02
N ASP A 103 5.34 -0.52 -6.04
CA ASP A 103 5.41 0.02 -7.40
C ASP A 103 4.95 1.48 -7.51
N ALA A 104 3.86 1.85 -6.85
CA ALA A 104 3.37 3.23 -6.83
C ALA A 104 4.39 4.21 -6.21
N GLU A 105 5.08 3.81 -5.14
CA GLU A 105 6.14 4.61 -4.52
C GLU A 105 7.37 4.71 -5.44
N ALA A 106 7.74 3.63 -6.10
CA ALA A 106 8.83 3.63 -7.08
C ALA A 106 8.54 4.55 -8.26
N ALA A 107 7.28 4.60 -8.70
CA ALA A 107 6.84 5.52 -9.75
C ALA A 107 6.98 6.99 -9.33
N LEU A 108 6.52 7.33 -8.13
CA LEU A 108 6.64 8.70 -7.59
C LEU A 108 8.10 9.10 -7.43
N GLU A 109 8.93 8.23 -6.86
CA GLU A 109 10.36 8.46 -6.71
C GLU A 109 11.03 8.64 -8.08
N GLY A 110 10.68 7.80 -9.05
CA GLY A 110 11.19 7.90 -10.41
C GLY A 110 10.82 9.22 -11.08
N ALA A 111 9.59 9.68 -10.92
CA ALA A 111 9.14 10.98 -11.42
C ALA A 111 9.94 12.13 -10.80
N HIS A 112 10.09 12.15 -9.48
CA HIS A 112 10.86 13.17 -8.78
C HIS A 112 12.33 13.20 -9.19
N ARG A 113 12.97 12.04 -9.33
CA ARG A 113 14.36 11.95 -9.79
C ARG A 113 14.52 12.45 -11.22
N ALA A 114 13.58 12.11 -12.09
CA ALA A 114 13.59 12.59 -13.47
C ALA A 114 13.45 14.11 -13.53
N GLU A 115 12.50 14.69 -12.80
CA GLU A 115 12.28 16.12 -12.70
C GLU A 115 13.54 16.85 -12.18
N SER A 116 14.14 16.32 -11.11
CA SER A 116 15.37 16.90 -10.53
C SER A 116 16.53 16.86 -11.52
N SER A 117 16.71 15.72 -12.22
CA SER A 117 17.77 15.58 -13.23
C SER A 117 17.58 16.56 -14.39
N ILE A 118 16.34 16.76 -14.83
CA ILE A 118 16.00 17.73 -15.88
C ILE A 118 16.30 19.14 -15.41
N ALA A 119 15.90 19.50 -14.20
CA ALA A 119 16.14 20.83 -13.63
C ALA A 119 17.64 21.17 -13.50
N GLU A 120 18.48 20.15 -13.27
CA GLU A 120 19.93 20.28 -13.17
C GLU A 120 20.64 20.19 -14.53
N GLY A 121 19.90 19.98 -15.62
CA GLY A 121 20.46 19.80 -16.97
C GLY A 121 21.06 18.43 -17.24
N HIS A 122 20.83 17.46 -16.37
CA HIS A 122 21.34 16.08 -16.49
C HIS A 122 20.33 15.18 -17.22
N TRP A 123 20.07 15.50 -18.47
CA TRP A 123 19.03 14.85 -19.29
C TRP A 123 19.18 13.33 -19.40
N ALA A 124 20.41 12.85 -19.58
CA ALA A 124 20.65 11.42 -19.69
C ALA A 124 20.30 10.64 -18.44
N GLN A 125 20.46 11.24 -17.27
CA GLN A 125 20.13 10.64 -15.98
C GLN A 125 18.63 10.60 -15.69
N ALA A 126 17.82 11.36 -16.41
CA ALA A 126 16.38 11.38 -16.27
C ALA A 126 15.68 10.16 -16.90
N TRP A 127 16.29 9.55 -17.89
CA TRP A 127 15.68 8.48 -18.71
C TRP A 127 15.28 7.25 -17.89
N GLY A 128 16.18 6.72 -17.07
CA GLY A 128 15.91 5.54 -16.24
C GLY A 128 14.76 5.77 -15.27
N PRO A 129 14.84 6.79 -14.39
CA PRO A 129 13.76 7.13 -13.46
C PRO A 129 12.42 7.44 -14.15
N ALA A 130 12.44 8.20 -15.25
CA ALA A 130 11.24 8.49 -16.03
C ALA A 130 10.61 7.22 -16.62
N GLY A 131 11.44 6.29 -17.09
CA GLY A 131 10.99 5.01 -17.62
C GLY A 131 10.29 4.16 -16.57
N ILE A 132 10.78 4.13 -15.34
CA ILE A 132 10.13 3.43 -14.22
C ILE A 132 8.77 4.07 -13.93
N ALA A 133 8.72 5.40 -13.79
CA ALA A 133 7.48 6.13 -13.55
C ALA A 133 6.45 5.87 -14.65
N TYR A 134 6.86 5.97 -15.89
CA TYR A 134 5.99 5.71 -17.05
C TYR A 134 5.44 4.28 -17.07
N HIS A 135 6.32 3.29 -16.88
CA HIS A 135 5.94 1.87 -16.92
C HIS A 135 4.89 1.52 -15.86
N VAL A 136 5.02 2.07 -14.66
CA VAL A 136 4.05 1.86 -13.58
C VAL A 136 2.77 2.66 -13.84
N ALA A 137 2.89 3.94 -14.21
CA ALA A 137 1.75 4.85 -14.40
C ALA A 137 0.84 4.48 -15.58
N THR A 138 1.31 3.69 -16.53
CA THR A 138 0.48 3.19 -17.63
C THR A 138 -0.49 2.08 -17.21
N ARG A 139 -0.34 1.54 -16.00
CA ARG A 139 -1.23 0.53 -15.44
C ARG A 139 -2.23 1.19 -14.49
N PRO A 140 -3.52 0.79 -14.51
CA PRO A 140 -4.51 1.39 -13.62
C PRO A 140 -4.19 1.08 -12.16
N PHE A 141 -4.33 2.10 -11.32
CA PHE A 141 -4.12 1.99 -9.88
C PHE A 141 -5.30 1.25 -9.25
N LEU A 142 -5.03 0.24 -8.43
CA LEU A 142 -6.01 -0.55 -7.70
C LEU A 142 -7.21 -0.99 -8.56
N THR A 143 -6.91 -1.61 -9.69
CA THR A 143 -7.91 -2.04 -10.69
C THR A 143 -9.08 -2.80 -10.06
N GLY A 144 -10.31 -2.30 -10.31
CA GLY A 144 -11.53 -2.93 -9.82
C GLY A 144 -11.81 -2.72 -8.33
N LEU A 145 -11.03 -1.86 -7.66
CA LEU A 145 -11.25 -1.49 -6.27
C LEU A 145 -11.74 -0.04 -6.19
N GLU A 146 -12.67 0.21 -5.29
CA GLU A 146 -13.26 1.53 -5.06
C GLU A 146 -13.17 1.88 -3.58
N ALA A 147 -12.75 3.09 -3.29
CA ALA A 147 -12.74 3.65 -1.94
C ALA A 147 -12.62 5.17 -1.99
N PRO A 148 -13.05 5.89 -0.93
CA PRO A 148 -13.02 7.35 -0.89
C PRO A 148 -11.65 7.99 -1.17
N TRP A 149 -10.56 7.27 -0.95
CA TRP A 149 -9.19 7.79 -1.10
C TRP A 149 -8.52 7.42 -2.43
N ILE A 150 -9.20 6.64 -3.29
CA ILE A 150 -8.62 6.12 -4.55
C ILE A 150 -8.78 7.11 -5.72
N ASP A 151 -9.67 8.08 -5.65
CA ASP A 151 -9.97 9.05 -6.71
C ASP A 151 -8.85 10.05 -6.99
#